data_c0ab16b9139d3a16c67af69a572d530c
#
_entry.id   c0ab16b9139d3a16c67af69a572d530c
#
_cell.length_a   1.000
_cell.length_b   1.000
_cell.length_c   1.000
_cell.angle_alpha   90.00
_cell.angle_beta   90.00
_cell.angle_gamma   90.00
#
_symmetry.space_group_name_H-M   'P 1'
#
loop_
_entity.id
_entity.type
_entity.pdbx_description
1 polymer ?
#
loop_
_entity_poly.entity_id
_entity_poly.type
_entity_poly.pdbx_seq_one_letter_code
_entity_poly.pdbx_strand_id
1 'polypeptide(L)'
;ADKVEATRKAVKIVQAAVEKTLRNSALVPSTIPVTPRALVIGGGIAGIQAALDIANAGHEVILVERSPSIGGRMAQLSETFPTLDCSQCILTPKMVEVGQHPLIRLMAYAEIEEVTGSVGNFKVKIRRKASYVDTKKCTGCGLCSEKCPIAVPSEFDEGLGARKAIYVPFPQAVPNRPVI
;
A
#
# COMPACT_ATOMS: atom_id res chain seq x y z
N ALA A 1 -9.19 -35.63 -39.39
CA ALA A 1 -9.19 -36.33 -38.11
C ALA A 1 -10.21 -37.46 -38.17
N ASP A 2 -9.83 -38.68 -37.77
CA ASP A 2 -10.70 -39.84 -37.73
C ASP A 2 -11.79 -39.64 -36.69
N LYS A 3 -13.05 -39.54 -37.13
CA LYS A 3 -14.21 -39.29 -36.28
C LYS A 3 -14.43 -40.37 -35.22
N VAL A 4 -14.12 -41.61 -35.57
CA VAL A 4 -14.29 -42.78 -34.69
C VAL A 4 -13.29 -42.70 -33.54
N GLU A 5 -12.04 -42.37 -33.83
CA GLU A 5 -11.01 -42.23 -32.80
C GLU A 5 -11.25 -41.01 -31.89
N ALA A 6 -11.72 -39.90 -32.48
CA ALA A 6 -12.10 -38.70 -31.70
C ALA A 6 -13.24 -39.01 -30.71
N THR A 7 -14.27 -39.77 -31.18
CA THR A 7 -15.37 -40.19 -30.31
C THR A 7 -14.89 -41.11 -29.18
N ARG A 8 -14.02 -42.09 -29.50
CA ARG A 8 -13.46 -43.00 -28.49
C ARG A 8 -12.65 -42.24 -27.43
N LYS A 9 -11.88 -41.23 -27.85
CA LYS A 9 -11.11 -40.39 -26.95
C LYS A 9 -12.04 -39.55 -26.06
N ALA A 10 -13.08 -38.97 -26.61
CA ALA A 10 -14.08 -38.20 -25.85
C ALA A 10 -14.78 -39.06 -24.77
N VAL A 11 -15.19 -40.27 -25.11
CA VAL A 11 -15.78 -41.24 -24.17
C VAL A 11 -14.81 -41.53 -23.02
N LYS A 12 -13.52 -41.82 -23.33
CA LYS A 12 -12.51 -42.06 -22.28
C LYS A 12 -12.30 -40.85 -21.37
N ILE A 13 -12.32 -39.63 -21.89
CA ILE A 13 -12.18 -38.40 -21.09
C ILE A 13 -13.38 -38.25 -20.16
N VAL A 14 -14.61 -38.48 -20.66
CA VAL A 14 -15.82 -38.41 -19.82
C VAL A 14 -15.78 -39.48 -18.72
N GLN A 15 -15.45 -40.74 -19.07
CA GLN A 15 -15.28 -41.79 -18.07
C GLN A 15 -14.26 -41.44 -17.00
N ALA A 16 -13.09 -40.91 -17.38
CA ALA A 16 -12.07 -40.49 -16.43
C ALA A 16 -12.56 -39.34 -15.52
N ALA A 17 -13.32 -38.39 -16.05
CA ALA A 17 -13.89 -37.31 -15.28
C ALA A 17 -14.95 -37.82 -14.25
N VAL A 18 -15.81 -38.74 -14.66
CA VAL A 18 -16.79 -39.39 -13.79
C VAL A 18 -16.08 -40.17 -12.67
N GLU A 19 -15.11 -41.01 -13.01
CA GLU A 19 -14.33 -41.77 -12.02
C GLU A 19 -13.59 -40.86 -11.01
N LYS A 20 -13.04 -39.76 -11.50
CA LYS A 20 -12.42 -38.74 -10.61
C LYS A 20 -13.45 -38.14 -9.65
N THR A 21 -14.64 -37.78 -10.15
CA THR A 21 -15.70 -37.17 -9.36
C THR A 21 -16.25 -38.13 -8.30
N LEU A 22 -16.43 -39.40 -8.65
CA LEU A 22 -16.88 -40.47 -7.73
C LEU A 22 -15.90 -40.71 -6.58
N ARG A 23 -14.60 -40.46 -6.82
CA ARG A 23 -13.55 -40.64 -5.81
C ARG A 23 -13.23 -39.37 -5.02
N ASN A 24 -13.82 -38.23 -5.37
CA ASN A 24 -13.65 -36.99 -4.63
C ASN A 24 -14.44 -37.07 -3.30
N SER A 25 -13.75 -36.73 -2.23
CA SER A 25 -14.40 -36.46 -0.94
C SER A 25 -14.74 -34.97 -0.84
N ALA A 26 -15.87 -34.66 -0.25
CA ALA A 26 -16.24 -33.28 0.05
C ALA A 26 -15.19 -32.64 0.99
N LEU A 27 -14.75 -31.43 0.65
CA LEU A 27 -13.89 -30.67 1.53
C LEU A 27 -14.67 -30.25 2.78
N VAL A 28 -14.12 -30.55 3.94
CA VAL A 28 -14.68 -30.11 5.21
C VAL A 28 -14.14 -28.69 5.48
N PRO A 29 -15.01 -27.66 5.55
CA PRO A 29 -14.56 -26.33 5.87
C PRO A 29 -13.99 -26.27 7.30
N SER A 30 -12.82 -25.66 7.45
CA SER A 30 -12.25 -25.38 8.76
C SER A 30 -12.53 -23.92 9.12
N THR A 31 -12.99 -23.68 10.34
CA THR A 31 -13.19 -22.33 10.87
C THR A 31 -12.00 -21.95 11.71
N ILE A 32 -11.37 -20.82 11.41
CA ILE A 32 -10.27 -20.26 12.20
C ILE A 32 -10.69 -18.88 12.73
N PRO A 33 -10.28 -18.51 13.95
CA PRO A 33 -10.49 -17.16 14.46
C PRO A 33 -9.63 -16.18 13.65
N VAL A 34 -10.21 -15.05 13.26
CA VAL A 34 -9.53 -14.02 12.48
C VAL A 34 -9.54 -12.72 13.26
N THR A 35 -8.39 -12.05 13.36
CA THR A 35 -8.32 -10.67 13.85
C THR A 35 -8.86 -9.75 12.76
N PRO A 36 -9.98 -9.01 13.00
CA PRO A 36 -10.64 -8.21 11.97
C PRO A 36 -9.90 -6.88 11.71
N ARG A 37 -8.64 -6.99 11.30
CA ARG A 37 -7.77 -5.85 10.98
C ARG A 37 -6.93 -6.17 9.77
N ALA A 38 -6.80 -5.21 8.85
CA ALA A 38 -5.97 -5.35 7.65
C ALA A 38 -4.65 -4.61 7.81
N LEU A 39 -3.59 -5.16 7.22
CA LEU A 39 -2.32 -4.47 7.02
C LEU A 39 -2.15 -4.21 5.52
N VAL A 40 -1.97 -2.96 5.15
CA VAL A 40 -1.64 -2.54 3.79
C VAL A 40 -0.19 -2.06 3.78
N ILE A 41 0.62 -2.63 2.89
CA ILE A 41 2.05 -2.32 2.77
C ILE A 41 2.27 -1.53 1.48
N GLY A 42 2.74 -0.29 1.64
CA GLY A 42 2.97 0.66 0.56
C GLY A 42 1.84 1.69 0.43
N GLY A 43 2.21 2.97 0.59
CA GLY A 43 1.31 4.12 0.50
C GLY A 43 1.27 4.76 -0.89
N GLY A 44 1.47 4.00 -1.98
CA GLY A 44 1.16 4.44 -3.34
C GLY A 44 -0.35 4.44 -3.60
N ILE A 45 -0.78 4.91 -4.78
CA ILE A 45 -2.22 5.05 -5.11
C ILE A 45 -3.02 3.76 -4.91
N ALA A 46 -2.46 2.59 -5.24
CA ALA A 46 -3.12 1.30 -5.04
C ALA A 46 -3.31 0.98 -3.54
N GLY A 47 -2.28 1.19 -2.72
CA GLY A 47 -2.37 0.99 -1.27
C GLY A 47 -3.30 1.98 -0.58
N ILE A 48 -3.29 3.24 -1.02
CA ILE A 48 -4.22 4.28 -0.57
C ILE A 48 -5.66 3.83 -0.85
N GLN A 49 -5.96 3.44 -2.10
CA GLN A 49 -7.31 3.01 -2.48
C GLN A 49 -7.74 1.76 -1.71
N ALA A 50 -6.87 0.75 -1.63
CA ALA A 50 -7.18 -0.47 -0.87
C ALA A 50 -7.44 -0.17 0.62
N ALA A 51 -6.65 0.72 1.23
CA ALA A 51 -6.85 1.11 2.62
C ALA A 51 -8.20 1.81 2.83
N LEU A 52 -8.57 2.72 1.92
CA LEU A 52 -9.87 3.41 1.95
C LEU A 52 -11.04 2.44 1.77
N ASP A 53 -10.97 1.53 0.79
CA ASP A 53 -12.04 0.58 0.52
C ASP A 53 -12.28 -0.36 1.72
N ILE A 54 -11.20 -0.87 2.34
CA ILE A 54 -11.30 -1.72 3.53
C ILE A 54 -11.85 -0.94 4.74
N ALA A 55 -11.37 0.29 4.94
CA ALA A 55 -11.81 1.12 6.04
C ALA A 55 -13.26 1.56 5.89
N ASN A 56 -13.69 1.93 4.67
CA ASN A 56 -15.07 2.27 4.35
C ASN A 56 -16.02 1.05 4.51
N ALA A 57 -15.51 -0.17 4.37
CA ALA A 57 -16.23 -1.39 4.71
C ALA A 57 -16.32 -1.66 6.23
N GLY A 58 -15.78 -0.78 7.07
CA GLY A 58 -15.87 -0.85 8.54
C GLY A 58 -14.74 -1.62 9.22
N HIS A 59 -13.66 -1.93 8.54
CA HIS A 59 -12.52 -2.66 9.11
C HIS A 59 -11.36 -1.75 9.43
N GLU A 60 -10.69 -2.00 10.56
CA GLU A 60 -9.45 -1.29 10.91
C GLU A 60 -8.33 -1.61 9.92
N VAL A 61 -7.60 -0.58 9.49
CA VAL A 61 -6.47 -0.68 8.57
C VAL A 61 -5.21 -0.07 9.19
N ILE A 62 -4.09 -0.77 9.09
CA ILE A 62 -2.77 -0.21 9.32
C ILE A 62 -2.12 -0.07 7.94
N LEU A 63 -1.85 1.18 7.52
CA LEU A 63 -1.13 1.49 6.29
C LEU A 63 0.31 1.84 6.61
N VAL A 64 1.26 1.05 6.11
CA VAL A 64 2.70 1.24 6.33
C VAL A 64 3.36 1.74 5.06
N GLU A 65 4.11 2.84 5.15
CA GLU A 65 4.86 3.42 4.04
C GLU A 65 6.31 3.71 4.47
N ARG A 66 7.27 3.26 3.64
CA ARG A 66 8.71 3.46 3.90
C ARG A 66 9.19 4.89 3.72
N SER A 67 8.53 5.64 2.84
CA SER A 67 8.80 7.05 2.58
C SER A 67 8.19 7.94 3.66
N PRO A 68 8.68 9.18 3.83
CA PRO A 68 8.12 10.11 4.82
C PRO A 68 6.66 10.51 4.55
N SER A 69 6.18 10.33 3.33
CA SER A 69 4.80 10.61 2.91
C SER A 69 4.25 9.47 2.07
N ILE A 70 2.93 9.31 2.07
CA ILE A 70 2.20 8.51 1.09
C ILE A 70 2.12 9.26 -0.24
N GLY A 71 1.67 8.58 -1.31
CA GLY A 71 1.54 9.11 -2.66
C GLY A 71 2.32 8.31 -3.70
N GLY A 72 3.46 7.74 -3.30
CA GLY A 72 4.29 6.90 -4.17
C GLY A 72 4.72 7.61 -5.46
N ARG A 73 4.88 6.85 -6.53
CA ARG A 73 5.30 7.38 -7.85
C ARG A 73 4.28 8.34 -8.48
N MET A 74 2.99 8.19 -8.16
CA MET A 74 1.97 9.09 -8.69
C MET A 74 2.18 10.54 -8.24
N ALA A 75 2.75 10.76 -7.05
CA ALA A 75 3.12 12.09 -6.57
C ALA A 75 4.22 12.78 -7.40
N GLN A 76 4.99 12.02 -8.18
CA GLN A 76 6.07 12.52 -9.04
C GLN A 76 5.62 12.80 -10.48
N LEU A 77 4.38 12.43 -10.85
CA LEU A 77 3.83 12.63 -12.18
C LEU A 77 3.09 13.96 -12.28
N SER A 78 3.20 14.63 -13.43
CA SER A 78 2.36 15.78 -13.76
C SER A 78 0.93 15.34 -14.14
N GLU A 79 0.84 14.31 -14.98
CA GLU A 79 -0.41 13.81 -15.55
C GLU A 79 -0.46 12.28 -15.52
N THR A 80 -1.66 11.72 -15.55
CA THR A 80 -1.90 10.28 -15.58
C THR A 80 -2.31 9.82 -16.97
N PHE A 81 -1.74 8.70 -17.43
CA PHE A 81 -2.17 8.04 -18.66
C PHE A 81 -3.43 7.18 -18.41
N PRO A 82 -4.41 7.06 -19.35
CA PRO A 82 -4.42 7.67 -20.69
C PRO A 82 -5.16 9.02 -20.78
N THR A 83 -5.78 9.46 -19.70
CA THR A 83 -6.72 10.60 -19.72
C THR A 83 -6.01 11.96 -19.63
N LEU A 84 -4.72 11.97 -19.31
CA LEU A 84 -3.89 13.16 -19.08
C LEU A 84 -4.46 14.08 -17.98
N ASP A 85 -5.12 13.47 -16.98
CA ASP A 85 -5.58 14.18 -15.81
C ASP A 85 -4.41 14.57 -14.90
N CYS A 86 -4.55 15.70 -14.21
CA CYS A 86 -3.60 16.13 -13.19
C CYS A 86 -3.47 15.09 -12.08
N SER A 87 -2.29 14.48 -11.95
CA SER A 87 -2.06 13.40 -10.98
C SER A 87 -2.27 13.86 -9.54
N GLN A 88 -1.83 15.06 -9.17
CA GLN A 88 -2.01 15.62 -7.83
C GLN A 88 -3.47 15.94 -7.52
N CYS A 89 -4.25 16.34 -8.52
CA CYS A 89 -5.68 16.64 -8.35
C CYS A 89 -6.48 15.38 -7.98
N ILE A 90 -6.04 14.21 -8.44
CA ILE A 90 -6.65 12.91 -8.09
C ILE A 90 -6.07 12.38 -6.78
N LEU A 91 -4.75 12.46 -6.61
CA LEU A 91 -4.04 11.82 -5.51
C LEU A 91 -4.24 12.56 -4.17
N THR A 92 -4.13 13.88 -4.16
CA THR A 92 -4.15 14.67 -2.93
C THR A 92 -5.42 14.47 -2.09
N PRO A 93 -6.65 14.51 -2.66
CA PRO A 93 -7.85 14.24 -1.89
C PRO A 93 -7.83 12.87 -1.22
N LYS A 94 -7.38 11.82 -1.92
CA LYS A 94 -7.28 10.47 -1.38
C LYS A 94 -6.23 10.34 -0.26
N MET A 95 -5.09 11.02 -0.38
CA MET A 95 -4.08 11.07 0.69
C MET A 95 -4.63 11.75 1.94
N VAL A 96 -5.36 12.86 1.78
CA VAL A 96 -5.99 13.58 2.89
C VAL A 96 -7.05 12.71 3.56
N GLU A 97 -7.88 12.03 2.78
CA GLU A 97 -8.89 11.09 3.28
C GLU A 97 -8.25 9.98 4.13
N VAL A 98 -7.17 9.34 3.65
CA VAL A 98 -6.40 8.36 4.43
C VAL A 98 -5.87 8.97 5.74
N GLY A 99 -5.32 10.18 5.68
CA GLY A 99 -4.75 10.85 6.85
C GLY A 99 -5.76 11.22 7.92
N GLN A 100 -7.03 11.35 7.56
CA GLN A 100 -8.13 11.76 8.43
C GLN A 100 -9.11 10.63 8.78
N HIS A 101 -9.00 9.47 8.11
CA HIS A 101 -9.96 8.38 8.30
C HIS A 101 -9.81 7.74 9.69
N PRO A 102 -10.90 7.62 10.48
CA PRO A 102 -10.83 7.15 11.87
C PRO A 102 -10.39 5.68 12.00
N LEU A 103 -10.63 4.85 10.99
CA LEU A 103 -10.26 3.44 10.97
C LEU A 103 -8.90 3.17 10.31
N ILE A 104 -8.22 4.20 9.77
CA ILE A 104 -6.90 4.05 9.16
C ILE A 104 -5.82 4.58 10.10
N ARG A 105 -4.92 3.69 10.51
CA ARG A 105 -3.69 4.07 11.20
C ARG A 105 -2.55 4.18 10.19
N LEU A 106 -2.23 5.41 9.79
CA LEU A 106 -1.09 5.67 8.91
C LEU A 106 0.23 5.60 9.67
N MET A 107 1.16 4.79 9.17
CA MET A 107 2.53 4.65 9.64
C MET A 107 3.50 4.98 8.49
N ALA A 108 3.65 6.27 8.19
CA ALA A 108 4.66 6.75 7.27
C ALA A 108 6.05 6.72 7.92
N TYR A 109 7.09 6.67 7.10
CA TYR A 109 8.49 6.55 7.48
C TYR A 109 8.74 5.30 8.33
N ALA A 110 8.16 4.18 7.90
CA ALA A 110 8.19 2.90 8.58
C ALA A 110 8.34 1.73 7.60
N GLU A 111 9.03 0.70 8.01
CA GLU A 111 9.34 -0.49 7.20
C GLU A 111 8.93 -1.76 7.92
N ILE A 112 8.51 -2.77 7.16
CA ILE A 112 8.27 -4.12 7.69
C ILE A 112 9.62 -4.81 7.85
N GLU A 113 9.89 -5.32 9.03
CA GLU A 113 11.08 -6.13 9.32
C GLU A 113 10.80 -7.62 9.26
N GLU A 114 9.65 -8.04 9.79
CA GLU A 114 9.34 -9.46 9.93
C GLU A 114 7.83 -9.68 9.89
N VAL A 115 7.42 -10.77 9.26
CA VAL A 115 6.04 -11.25 9.25
C VAL A 115 6.03 -12.70 9.66
N THR A 116 5.32 -13.03 10.73
CA THR A 116 5.15 -14.39 11.26
C THR A 116 3.69 -14.70 11.50
N GLY A 117 3.37 -15.97 11.78
CA GLY A 117 2.00 -16.40 12.04
C GLY A 117 1.36 -17.11 10.86
N SER A 118 0.04 -17.12 10.84
CA SER A 118 -0.77 -17.80 9.82
C SER A 118 -1.98 -16.96 9.44
N VAL A 119 -2.70 -17.39 8.41
CA VAL A 119 -3.92 -16.74 7.96
C VAL A 119 -4.88 -16.48 9.14
N GLY A 120 -5.32 -15.24 9.26
CA GLY A 120 -6.18 -14.78 10.35
C GLY A 120 -5.45 -14.29 11.60
N ASN A 121 -4.16 -14.63 11.78
CA ASN A 121 -3.40 -14.27 12.98
C ASN A 121 -1.91 -14.00 12.68
N PHE A 122 -1.66 -13.02 11.79
CA PHE A 122 -0.30 -12.56 11.51
C PHE A 122 0.24 -11.66 12.62
N LYS A 123 1.51 -11.83 12.93
CA LYS A 123 2.30 -10.91 13.74
C LYS A 123 3.31 -10.21 12.85
N VAL A 124 3.27 -8.89 12.83
CA VAL A 124 4.12 -8.07 11.96
C VAL A 124 4.97 -7.13 12.80
N LYS A 125 6.28 -7.21 12.62
CA LYS A 125 7.24 -6.32 13.25
C LYS A 125 7.51 -5.15 12.31
N ILE A 126 7.27 -3.93 12.80
CA ILE A 126 7.41 -2.69 12.03
C ILE A 126 8.48 -1.84 12.68
N ARG A 127 9.49 -1.43 11.90
CA ARG A 127 10.49 -0.46 12.30
C ARG A 127 10.08 0.93 11.84
N ARG A 128 9.94 1.85 12.78
CA ARG A 128 9.77 3.28 12.47
C ARG A 128 11.14 3.94 12.39
N LYS A 129 11.38 4.67 11.30
CA LYS A 129 12.58 5.50 11.17
C LYS A 129 12.45 6.73 12.04
N ALA A 130 13.57 7.20 12.58
CA ALA A 130 13.59 8.43 13.35
C ALA A 130 13.48 9.65 12.42
N SER A 131 12.50 10.51 12.67
CA SER A 131 12.33 11.76 11.91
C SER A 131 13.16 12.90 12.46
N TYR A 132 13.68 12.76 13.70
CA TYR A 132 14.41 13.79 14.45
C TYR A 132 13.62 15.09 14.67
N VAL A 133 12.31 15.07 14.41
CA VAL A 133 11.40 16.18 14.62
C VAL A 133 10.31 15.75 15.59
N ASP A 134 10.05 16.55 16.62
CA ASP A 134 8.95 16.31 17.54
C ASP A 134 7.62 16.60 16.84
N THR A 135 6.95 15.51 16.45
CA THR A 135 5.70 15.58 15.69
C THR A 135 4.51 16.17 16.47
N LYS A 136 4.60 16.24 17.80
CA LYS A 136 3.57 16.87 18.63
C LYS A 136 3.71 18.39 18.67
N LYS A 137 4.92 18.91 18.46
CA LYS A 137 5.23 20.34 18.46
C LYS A 137 5.32 20.92 17.05
N CYS A 138 5.54 20.08 16.04
CA CYS A 138 5.73 20.54 14.68
C CYS A 138 4.40 21.02 14.07
N THR A 139 4.36 22.27 13.62
CA THR A 139 3.22 22.89 12.93
C THR A 139 3.30 22.77 11.39
N GLY A 140 4.39 22.22 10.84
CA GLY A 140 4.59 22.14 9.40
C GLY A 140 4.97 23.48 8.73
N CYS A 141 5.43 24.48 9.49
CA CYS A 141 5.67 25.84 8.98
C CYS A 141 6.82 25.99 8.00
N GLY A 142 7.68 24.97 7.82
CA GLY A 142 8.78 24.97 6.86
C GLY A 142 10.05 25.72 7.26
N LEU A 143 10.04 26.51 8.35
CA LEU A 143 11.17 27.32 8.79
C LEU A 143 12.47 26.53 8.99
N CYS A 144 12.38 25.30 9.49
CA CYS A 144 13.54 24.43 9.68
C CYS A 144 14.21 24.08 8.35
N SER A 145 13.44 23.85 7.31
CA SER A 145 13.97 23.60 5.96
C SER A 145 14.57 24.86 5.34
N GLU A 146 13.91 26.00 5.51
CA GLU A 146 14.43 27.30 5.03
C GLU A 146 15.80 27.65 5.64
N LYS A 147 15.94 27.48 6.96
CA LYS A 147 17.18 27.81 7.71
C LYS A 147 18.26 26.72 7.63
N CYS A 148 17.96 25.55 7.09
CA CYS A 148 18.96 24.48 6.98
C CYS A 148 20.06 24.85 5.99
N PRO A 149 21.34 24.86 6.40
CA PRO A 149 22.44 25.21 5.50
C PRO A 149 22.82 24.07 4.54
N ILE A 150 22.49 22.82 4.89
CA ILE A 150 22.93 21.63 4.16
C ILE A 150 21.97 21.32 3.02
N ALA A 151 22.51 21.18 1.81
CA ALA A 151 21.81 20.72 0.63
C ALA A 151 22.31 19.32 0.22
N VAL A 152 21.38 18.45 -0.19
CA VAL A 152 21.65 17.11 -0.68
C VAL A 152 20.82 16.85 -1.94
N PRO A 153 21.15 15.86 -2.79
CA PRO A 153 20.31 15.49 -3.93
C PRO A 153 18.89 15.14 -3.46
N SER A 154 17.89 15.52 -4.23
CA SER A 154 16.49 15.25 -3.94
C SER A 154 16.10 13.88 -4.49
N GLU A 155 15.69 12.96 -3.62
CA GLU A 155 15.20 11.64 -4.06
C GLU A 155 13.83 11.73 -4.72
N PHE A 156 13.05 12.79 -4.45
CA PHE A 156 11.72 12.97 -5.03
C PHE A 156 11.76 13.21 -6.53
N ASP A 157 12.77 13.93 -7.02
CA ASP A 157 13.00 14.19 -8.43
C ASP A 157 14.18 13.41 -9.02
N GLU A 158 14.49 12.25 -8.43
CA GLU A 158 15.53 11.31 -8.89
C GLU A 158 16.92 11.95 -8.94
N GLY A 159 17.19 12.93 -8.08
CA GLY A 159 18.47 13.62 -7.99
C GLY A 159 18.67 14.75 -9.00
N LEU A 160 17.67 15.11 -9.79
CA LEU A 160 17.75 16.23 -10.76
C LEU A 160 17.87 17.59 -10.07
N GLY A 161 17.32 17.71 -8.86
CA GLY A 161 17.42 18.90 -8.03
C GLY A 161 18.07 18.63 -6.69
N ALA A 162 18.15 19.66 -5.85
CA ALA A 162 18.65 19.57 -4.48
C ALA A 162 17.53 19.88 -3.49
N ARG A 163 17.55 19.16 -2.36
CA ARG A 163 16.71 19.44 -1.19
C ARG A 163 17.57 19.78 0.02
N LYS A 164 16.96 20.35 1.03
CA LYS A 164 17.60 20.53 2.33
C LYS A 164 17.71 19.21 3.08
N ALA A 165 18.69 19.09 4.01
CA ALA A 165 18.80 17.88 4.84
C ALA A 165 17.55 17.65 5.66
N ILE A 166 16.96 18.70 6.23
CA ILE A 166 15.60 18.64 6.81
C ILE A 166 14.59 19.12 5.76
N TYR A 167 13.58 18.29 5.46
CA TYR A 167 12.69 18.54 4.35
C TYR A 167 11.32 17.85 4.51
N VAL A 168 10.34 18.35 3.76
CA VAL A 168 9.10 17.66 3.44
C VAL A 168 9.20 17.17 2.00
N PRO A 169 8.84 15.94 1.65
CA PRO A 169 9.10 15.38 0.31
C PRO A 169 8.51 16.20 -0.84
N PHE A 170 7.30 16.69 -0.67
CA PHE A 170 6.60 17.56 -1.63
C PHE A 170 5.49 18.36 -0.92
N PRO A 171 4.99 19.45 -1.51
CA PRO A 171 4.07 20.37 -0.82
C PRO A 171 2.78 19.73 -0.28
N GLN A 172 2.21 18.76 -1.00
CA GLN A 172 0.97 18.06 -0.63
C GLN A 172 1.21 16.80 0.22
N ALA A 173 2.40 16.62 0.77
CA ALA A 173 2.76 15.42 1.55
C ALA A 173 1.79 15.13 2.69
N VAL A 174 1.46 13.85 2.88
CA VAL A 174 0.65 13.35 4.01
C VAL A 174 1.41 12.19 4.67
N PRO A 175 1.79 12.32 5.95
CA PRO A 175 1.69 13.52 6.78
C PRO A 175 2.61 14.66 6.29
N ASN A 176 2.16 15.90 6.41
CA ASN A 176 2.98 17.07 6.10
C ASN A 176 3.89 17.39 7.30
N ARG A 177 4.98 16.65 7.41
CA ARG A 177 5.96 16.78 8.51
C ARG A 177 7.38 16.63 7.98
N PRO A 178 8.32 17.50 8.40
CA PRO A 178 9.70 17.37 7.98
C PRO A 178 10.37 16.14 8.63
N VAL A 179 11.33 15.60 7.91
CA VAL A 179 12.26 14.54 8.34
C VAL A 179 13.68 14.93 7.96
N ILE A 180 14.65 14.22 8.52
CA ILE A 180 16.06 14.35 8.17
C ILE A 180 16.55 13.08 7.51
#